data_4ea9f8506f625d7944c03cfb959610f9
#
_entry.id   4ea9f8506f625d7944c03cfb959610f9
#
_cell.length_a   1.000
_cell.length_b   1.000
_cell.length_c   1.000
_cell.angle_alpha   90.00
_cell.angle_beta   90.00
_cell.angle_gamma   90.00
#
_symmetry.space_group_name_H-M   'P 1'
#
loop_
_entity.id
_entity.type
_entity.pdbx_description
1 polymer ?
#
loop_
_entity_poly.entity_id
_entity_poly.type
_entity_poly.pdbx_seq_one_letter_code
_entity_poly.pdbx_strand_id
1 'polypeptide(L)'
;MNFNFNNPYSTTRIPIFARNVVSTSHPLAAQAGLSMMYKGGNAVDAAIAAAAVMTIVEPVSNGLGSDSFCILWDGKELHGLNASGCAPASWTADYFKRKYGDNASAPPKRGLDSVTVPGAVSSWVALSERFGKLPFADLMAPAIDIAERGYLLPPIIQQKWAAPVDELQSLPGFAQAFLPKGRAPNVGELFQFKAAAKALRAKIGRAHV
;
A
#
# COMPACT_ATOMS: atom_id res chain seq x y z
N MET A 1 28.19 -7.54 8.61
CA MET A 1 27.53 -8.66 9.32
C MET A 1 26.80 -9.52 8.29
N ASN A 2 27.10 -10.80 8.22
CA ASN A 2 26.31 -11.73 7.41
C ASN A 2 25.22 -12.33 8.30
N PHE A 3 23.96 -11.91 8.09
CA PHE A 3 22.84 -12.51 8.78
C PHE A 3 22.42 -13.80 8.07
N ASN A 4 22.23 -14.85 8.84
CA ASN A 4 21.60 -16.08 8.35
C ASN A 4 20.09 -15.96 8.57
N PHE A 5 19.33 -15.86 7.48
CA PHE A 5 17.86 -15.76 7.52
C PHE A 5 17.14 -17.11 7.46
N ASN A 6 17.88 -18.22 7.44
CA ASN A 6 17.29 -19.54 7.56
C ASN A 6 16.82 -19.74 9.00
N ASN A 7 15.51 -19.81 9.20
CA ASN A 7 14.94 -20.05 10.51
C ASN A 7 14.83 -21.55 10.76
N PRO A 8 15.62 -22.12 11.70
CA PRO A 8 15.56 -23.55 12.01
C PRO A 8 14.33 -23.94 12.88
N TYR A 9 13.59 -22.96 13.38
CA TYR A 9 12.43 -23.19 14.24
C TYR A 9 11.15 -23.34 13.43
N SER A 10 10.26 -24.24 13.86
CA SER A 10 8.90 -24.33 13.30
C SER A 10 8.17 -23.01 13.52
N THR A 11 7.62 -22.45 12.45
CA THR A 11 6.81 -21.21 12.48
C THR A 11 5.32 -21.53 12.66
N THR A 12 4.97 -22.46 13.53
CA THR A 12 3.57 -22.73 13.85
C THR A 12 2.92 -21.49 14.43
N ARG A 13 1.94 -20.93 13.72
CA ARG A 13 1.15 -19.79 14.20
C ARG A 13 0.01 -20.33 15.05
N ILE A 14 0.01 -19.93 16.33
CA ILE A 14 -1.09 -20.24 17.25
C ILE A 14 -2.17 -19.14 17.16
N PRO A 15 -3.44 -19.46 17.45
CA PRO A 15 -4.49 -18.45 17.57
C PRO A 15 -4.13 -17.42 18.65
N ILE A 16 -4.36 -16.14 18.33
CA ILE A 16 -4.15 -15.03 19.27
C ILE A 16 -5.51 -14.49 19.69
N PHE A 17 -5.74 -14.42 21.00
CA PHE A 17 -6.94 -13.84 21.59
C PHE A 17 -6.54 -12.55 22.31
N ALA A 18 -7.07 -11.41 21.87
CA ALA A 18 -6.77 -10.12 22.46
C ALA A 18 -7.97 -9.17 22.28
N ARG A 19 -8.01 -8.12 23.10
CA ARG A 19 -9.03 -7.08 22.99
C ARG A 19 -8.94 -6.32 21.66
N ASN A 20 -7.72 -6.04 21.22
CA ASN A 20 -7.41 -5.37 19.95
C ASN A 20 -6.47 -6.26 19.13
N VAL A 21 -6.83 -6.51 17.89
CA VAL A 21 -6.02 -7.30 16.95
C VAL A 21 -5.93 -6.58 15.63
N VAL A 22 -4.71 -6.51 15.08
CA VAL A 22 -4.45 -6.09 13.71
C VAL A 22 -3.65 -7.19 13.03
N SER A 23 -4.16 -7.71 11.93
CA SER A 23 -3.50 -8.76 11.14
C SER A 23 -3.20 -8.23 9.74
N THR A 24 -1.93 -8.28 9.36
CA THR A 24 -1.43 -7.88 8.04
C THR A 24 -0.10 -8.60 7.77
N SER A 25 0.39 -8.54 6.53
CA SER A 25 1.62 -9.22 6.10
C SER A 25 2.90 -8.59 6.63
N HIS A 26 2.87 -7.32 7.10
CA HIS A 26 4.06 -6.62 7.56
C HIS A 26 3.95 -6.13 9.01
N PRO A 27 4.92 -6.46 9.90
CA PRO A 27 4.87 -6.08 11.33
C PRO A 27 4.73 -4.58 11.59
N LEU A 28 5.41 -3.73 10.81
CA LEU A 28 5.32 -2.27 10.96
C LEU A 28 3.91 -1.75 10.69
N ALA A 29 3.20 -2.35 9.74
CA ALA A 29 1.82 -2.00 9.45
C ALA A 29 0.87 -2.45 10.59
N ALA A 30 1.08 -3.65 11.14
CA ALA A 30 0.33 -4.10 12.32
C ALA A 30 0.55 -3.17 13.52
N GLN A 31 1.79 -2.77 13.77
CA GLN A 31 2.13 -1.81 14.84
C GLN A 31 1.46 -0.45 14.63
N ALA A 32 1.44 0.07 13.39
CA ALA A 32 0.76 1.32 13.07
C ALA A 32 -0.75 1.22 13.38
N GLY A 33 -1.41 0.15 12.96
CA GLY A 33 -2.83 -0.06 13.26
C GLY A 33 -3.10 -0.15 14.76
N LEU A 34 -2.31 -0.95 15.50
CA LEU A 34 -2.45 -1.05 16.97
C LEU A 34 -2.21 0.30 17.65
N SER A 35 -1.25 1.10 17.18
CA SER A 35 -0.99 2.42 17.75
C SER A 35 -2.19 3.36 17.64
N MET A 36 -2.99 3.26 16.58
CA MET A 36 -4.23 4.02 16.46
C MET A 36 -5.28 3.57 17.48
N MET A 37 -5.41 2.27 17.72
CA MET A 37 -6.31 1.77 18.77
C MET A 37 -5.89 2.22 20.17
N TYR A 38 -4.58 2.28 20.48
CA TYR A 38 -4.07 2.78 21.76
C TYR A 38 -4.26 4.29 21.95
N LYS A 39 -4.36 5.05 20.85
CA LYS A 39 -4.71 6.48 20.87
C LYS A 39 -6.24 6.74 21.01
N GLY A 40 -7.05 5.70 21.19
CA GLY A 40 -8.50 5.81 21.31
C GLY A 40 -9.26 5.71 19.98
N GLY A 41 -8.58 5.44 18.90
CA GLY A 41 -9.16 5.13 17.60
C GLY A 41 -9.91 3.79 17.59
N ASN A 42 -10.60 3.52 16.51
CA ASN A 42 -11.33 2.28 16.29
C ASN A 42 -10.67 1.38 15.24
N ALA A 43 -11.33 0.29 14.86
CA ALA A 43 -10.82 -0.66 13.89
C ALA A 43 -10.64 -0.04 12.49
N VAL A 44 -11.46 0.95 12.12
CA VAL A 44 -11.34 1.67 10.83
C VAL A 44 -10.08 2.53 10.82
N ASP A 45 -9.83 3.29 11.88
CA ASP A 45 -8.61 4.08 12.02
C ASP A 45 -7.36 3.19 11.94
N ALA A 46 -7.41 2.03 12.62
CA ALA A 46 -6.33 1.06 12.60
C ALA A 46 -6.10 0.46 11.20
N ALA A 47 -7.16 0.12 10.49
CA ALA A 47 -7.06 -0.43 9.13
C ALA A 47 -6.50 0.57 8.14
N ILE A 48 -6.93 1.84 8.21
CA ILE A 48 -6.41 2.92 7.35
C ILE A 48 -4.93 3.17 7.61
N ALA A 49 -4.51 3.28 8.87
CA ALA A 49 -3.11 3.50 9.22
C ALA A 49 -2.22 2.32 8.78
N ALA A 50 -2.70 1.08 8.97
CA ALA A 50 -2.01 -0.11 8.48
C ALA A 50 -1.90 -0.10 6.95
N ALA A 51 -2.98 0.19 6.22
CA ALA A 51 -2.99 0.26 4.76
C ALA A 51 -2.03 1.35 4.24
N ALA A 52 -2.01 2.53 4.86
CA ALA A 52 -1.07 3.59 4.50
C ALA A 52 0.39 3.14 4.68
N VAL A 53 0.72 2.48 5.80
CA VAL A 53 2.07 1.93 6.04
C VAL A 53 2.41 0.84 5.03
N MET A 54 1.46 -0.03 4.65
CA MET A 54 1.68 -1.07 3.64
C MET A 54 2.16 -0.51 2.31
N THR A 55 1.70 0.67 1.89
CA THR A 55 2.18 1.32 0.65
C THR A 55 3.66 1.70 0.69
N ILE A 56 4.25 1.80 1.88
CA ILE A 56 5.65 2.15 2.10
C ILE A 56 6.52 0.90 2.28
N VAL A 57 6.06 -0.03 3.13
CA VAL A 57 6.87 -1.18 3.56
C VAL A 57 6.71 -2.41 2.67
N GLU A 58 5.68 -2.45 1.85
CA GLU A 58 5.39 -3.52 0.89
C GLU A 58 5.00 -2.94 -0.50
N PRO A 59 5.85 -2.06 -1.09
CA PRO A 59 5.52 -1.36 -2.34
C PRO A 59 5.48 -2.29 -3.56
N VAL A 60 5.84 -3.54 -3.38
CA VAL A 60 5.77 -4.62 -4.37
C VAL A 60 4.34 -5.10 -4.65
N SER A 61 3.41 -4.80 -3.75
CA SER A 61 2.00 -5.22 -3.84
C SER A 61 1.00 -4.12 -3.46
N ASN A 62 1.49 -2.97 -2.98
CA ASN A 62 0.66 -1.87 -2.48
C ASN A 62 1.19 -0.53 -2.99
N GLY A 63 0.31 0.46 -3.16
CA GLY A 63 0.71 1.80 -3.60
C GLY A 63 -0.37 2.84 -3.36
N LEU A 64 0.02 4.13 -3.29
CA LEU A 64 -0.92 5.24 -3.17
C LEU A 64 -1.82 5.39 -4.42
N GLY A 65 -1.36 4.87 -5.55
CA GLY A 65 -2.09 4.84 -6.82
C GLY A 65 -2.83 3.53 -7.08
N SER A 66 -3.02 2.68 -6.08
CA SER A 66 -3.71 1.40 -6.22
C SER A 66 -5.22 1.53 -5.96
N ASP A 67 -5.88 0.40 -5.98
CA ASP A 67 -7.26 0.19 -5.59
C ASP A 67 -7.39 -0.21 -4.12
N SER A 68 -8.64 -0.32 -3.63
CA SER A 68 -8.94 -0.76 -2.29
C SER A 68 -10.35 -1.34 -2.21
N PHE A 69 -10.52 -2.32 -1.33
CA PHE A 69 -11.81 -2.88 -0.99
C PHE A 69 -11.95 -2.94 0.52
N CYS A 70 -13.13 -2.71 1.03
CA CYS A 70 -13.41 -2.81 2.46
C CYS A 70 -14.73 -3.53 2.71
N ILE A 71 -14.71 -4.42 3.71
CA ILE A 71 -15.90 -4.98 4.33
C ILE A 71 -15.81 -4.63 5.82
N LEU A 72 -16.83 -3.98 6.33
CA LEU A 72 -16.89 -3.45 7.70
C LEU A 72 -18.20 -3.88 8.37
N TRP A 73 -18.09 -4.44 9.57
CA TRP A 73 -19.21 -4.60 10.51
C TRP A 73 -19.15 -3.50 11.56
N ASP A 74 -20.18 -2.68 11.66
CA ASP A 74 -20.23 -1.54 12.59
C ASP A 74 -20.88 -1.87 13.94
N GLY A 75 -21.26 -3.15 14.14
CA GLY A 75 -21.99 -3.64 15.30
C GLY A 75 -23.48 -3.81 15.05
N LYS A 76 -23.99 -3.34 13.91
CA LYS A 76 -25.42 -3.41 13.54
C LYS A 76 -25.62 -3.95 12.13
N GLU A 77 -24.87 -3.44 11.16
CA GLU A 77 -24.99 -3.84 9.76
C GLU A 77 -23.62 -3.98 9.08
N LEU A 78 -23.62 -4.68 7.96
CA LEU A 78 -22.45 -4.91 7.14
C LEU A 78 -22.36 -3.85 6.05
N HIS A 79 -21.24 -3.15 5.99
CA HIS A 79 -20.91 -2.16 4.96
C HIS A 79 -19.86 -2.71 4.00
N GLY A 80 -20.05 -2.45 2.72
CA GLY A 80 -19.08 -2.73 1.67
C GLY A 80 -18.62 -1.45 0.97
N LEU A 81 -17.33 -1.34 0.68
CA LEU A 81 -16.77 -0.28 -0.14
C LEU A 81 -15.92 -0.90 -1.25
N ASN A 82 -16.27 -0.60 -2.49
CA ASN A 82 -15.47 -0.90 -3.66
C ASN A 82 -14.82 0.40 -4.16
N ALA A 83 -13.52 0.50 -4.01
CA ALA A 83 -12.69 1.58 -4.52
C ALA A 83 -11.61 1.03 -5.49
N SER A 84 -12.03 0.11 -6.39
CA SER A 84 -11.18 -0.40 -7.46
C SER A 84 -10.80 0.67 -8.49
N GLY A 85 -11.46 1.82 -8.42
CA GLY A 85 -11.35 2.90 -9.37
C GLY A 85 -12.14 2.66 -10.65
N CYS A 86 -12.49 3.74 -11.34
CA CYS A 86 -13.17 3.68 -12.62
C CYS A 86 -12.15 3.53 -13.75
N ALA A 87 -12.57 2.91 -14.85
CA ALA A 87 -11.84 2.99 -16.10
C ALA A 87 -11.77 4.46 -16.56
N PRO A 88 -10.63 4.95 -17.07
CA PRO A 88 -10.56 6.26 -17.70
C PRO A 88 -11.61 6.40 -18.80
N ALA A 89 -12.25 7.56 -18.92
CA ALA A 89 -13.30 7.80 -19.90
C ALA A 89 -12.85 7.58 -21.37
N SER A 90 -11.55 7.73 -21.61
CA SER A 90 -10.94 7.45 -22.92
C SER A 90 -10.79 5.96 -23.24
N TRP A 91 -10.97 5.06 -22.28
CA TRP A 91 -10.83 3.62 -22.48
C TRP A 91 -12.09 3.05 -23.14
N THR A 92 -12.09 3.04 -24.44
CA THR A 92 -13.12 2.41 -25.27
C THR A 92 -12.54 1.21 -26.00
N ALA A 93 -13.39 0.31 -26.48
CA ALA A 93 -12.95 -0.80 -27.33
C ALA A 93 -12.14 -0.30 -28.55
N ASP A 94 -12.59 0.81 -29.16
CA ASP A 94 -11.91 1.41 -30.31
C ASP A 94 -10.55 2.01 -29.96
N TYR A 95 -10.39 2.57 -28.74
CA TYR A 95 -9.08 3.03 -28.24
C TYR A 95 -8.08 1.87 -28.19
N PHE A 96 -8.47 0.76 -27.58
CA PHE A 96 -7.59 -0.40 -27.44
C PHE A 96 -7.30 -1.09 -28.78
N LYS A 97 -8.30 -1.22 -29.66
CA LYS A 97 -8.11 -1.76 -31.02
C LYS A 97 -7.13 -0.93 -31.84
N ARG A 98 -7.28 0.41 -31.83
CA ARG A 98 -6.35 1.30 -32.53
C ARG A 98 -4.93 1.22 -32.01
N LYS A 99 -4.77 1.05 -30.69
CA LYS A 99 -3.45 1.09 -30.04
C LYS A 99 -2.72 -0.26 -30.07
N TYR A 100 -3.46 -1.36 -29.96
CA TYR A 100 -2.90 -2.70 -29.77
C TYR A 100 -3.31 -3.70 -30.87
N GLY A 101 -4.12 -3.28 -31.83
CA GLY A 101 -4.63 -4.11 -32.92
C GLY A 101 -5.94 -4.83 -32.59
N ASP A 102 -6.65 -5.28 -33.62
CA ASP A 102 -7.97 -5.93 -33.49
C ASP A 102 -7.94 -7.26 -32.73
N ASN A 103 -6.80 -7.91 -32.64
CA ASN A 103 -6.62 -9.18 -31.94
C ASN A 103 -6.21 -9.04 -30.48
N ALA A 104 -6.14 -7.83 -29.96
CA ALA A 104 -5.81 -7.60 -28.57
C ALA A 104 -6.96 -8.10 -27.67
N SER A 105 -6.74 -9.21 -26.97
CA SER A 105 -7.73 -9.84 -26.09
C SER A 105 -7.77 -9.23 -24.67
N ALA A 106 -6.76 -8.43 -24.30
CA ALA A 106 -6.63 -7.83 -22.99
C ALA A 106 -5.74 -6.57 -23.04
N PRO A 107 -5.89 -5.64 -22.08
CA PRO A 107 -4.94 -4.56 -21.86
C PRO A 107 -3.53 -5.10 -21.60
N PRO A 108 -2.47 -4.29 -21.83
CA PRO A 108 -1.10 -4.69 -21.51
C PRO A 108 -0.96 -4.94 -19.99
N LYS A 109 -0.05 -5.85 -19.62
CA LYS A 109 0.21 -6.15 -18.20
C LYS A 109 0.82 -4.97 -17.42
N ARG A 110 1.45 -4.04 -18.13
CA ARG A 110 2.19 -2.91 -17.54
C ARG A 110 1.88 -1.62 -18.28
N GLY A 111 2.13 -0.50 -17.63
CA GLY A 111 1.95 0.82 -18.20
C GLY A 111 0.59 1.45 -17.86
N LEU A 112 0.37 2.65 -18.39
CA LEU A 112 -0.82 3.45 -18.04
C LEU A 112 -2.14 2.78 -18.43
N ASP A 113 -2.16 2.01 -19.51
CA ASP A 113 -3.38 1.35 -19.98
C ASP A 113 -3.77 0.08 -19.19
N SER A 114 -3.03 -0.24 -18.15
CA SER A 114 -3.36 -1.30 -17.18
C SER A 114 -3.75 -0.76 -15.80
N VAL A 115 -3.85 0.58 -15.63
CA VAL A 115 -4.10 1.23 -14.35
C VAL A 115 -5.39 2.02 -14.42
N THR A 116 -6.37 1.68 -13.58
CA THR A 116 -7.61 2.45 -13.42
C THR A 116 -7.35 3.79 -12.71
N VAL A 117 -8.35 4.66 -12.62
CA VAL A 117 -8.26 5.86 -11.78
C VAL A 117 -8.06 5.42 -10.33
N PRO A 118 -6.99 5.86 -9.64
CA PRO A 118 -6.67 5.38 -8.29
C PRO A 118 -7.78 5.60 -7.28
N GLY A 119 -8.15 4.54 -6.55
CA GLY A 119 -9.24 4.57 -5.57
C GLY A 119 -8.80 4.44 -4.11
N ALA A 120 -7.58 3.93 -3.82
CA ALA A 120 -7.17 3.60 -2.46
C ALA A 120 -7.26 4.78 -1.49
N VAL A 121 -6.67 5.92 -1.82
CA VAL A 121 -6.65 7.09 -0.92
C VAL A 121 -8.05 7.66 -0.73
N SER A 122 -8.88 7.73 -1.78
CA SER A 122 -10.27 8.21 -1.65
C SER A 122 -11.11 7.29 -0.75
N SER A 123 -10.84 5.98 -0.78
CA SER A 123 -11.51 5.05 0.14
C SER A 123 -11.12 5.28 1.60
N TRP A 124 -9.84 5.56 1.86
CA TRP A 124 -9.39 5.87 3.23
C TRP A 124 -10.05 7.13 3.77
N VAL A 125 -10.19 8.17 2.93
CA VAL A 125 -10.89 9.42 3.31
C VAL A 125 -12.36 9.10 3.61
N ALA A 126 -13.07 8.43 2.69
CA ALA A 126 -14.47 8.09 2.87
C ALA A 126 -14.74 7.22 4.12
N LEU A 127 -13.87 6.24 4.38
CA LEU A 127 -13.96 5.40 5.58
C LEU A 127 -13.68 6.20 6.85
N SER A 128 -12.66 7.08 6.84
CA SER A 128 -12.32 7.93 7.98
C SER A 128 -13.44 8.91 8.31
N GLU A 129 -14.03 9.57 7.31
CA GLU A 129 -15.11 10.53 7.50
C GLU A 129 -16.39 9.87 8.04
N ARG A 130 -16.72 8.67 7.54
CA ARG A 130 -17.96 7.99 7.93
C ARG A 130 -17.85 7.21 9.23
N PHE A 131 -16.73 6.57 9.50
CA PHE A 131 -16.59 5.60 10.58
C PHE A 131 -15.40 5.85 11.50
N GLY A 132 -14.45 6.71 11.12
CA GLY A 132 -13.24 7.01 11.90
C GLY A 132 -13.54 7.79 13.18
N LYS A 133 -12.59 7.77 14.10
CA LYS A 133 -12.61 8.53 15.35
C LYS A 133 -11.43 9.49 15.47
N LEU A 134 -10.31 9.18 14.85
CA LEU A 134 -9.12 9.99 14.89
C LEU A 134 -9.03 10.93 13.68
N PRO A 135 -8.34 12.07 13.82
CA PRO A 135 -8.04 12.93 12.67
C PRO A 135 -7.29 12.15 11.58
N PHE A 136 -7.65 12.34 10.31
CA PHE A 136 -7.02 11.65 9.17
C PHE A 136 -5.49 11.85 9.14
N ALA A 137 -5.01 13.03 9.57
CA ALA A 137 -3.59 13.31 9.68
C ALA A 137 -2.84 12.33 10.63
N ASP A 138 -3.47 11.95 11.74
CA ASP A 138 -2.90 11.02 12.69
C ASP A 138 -2.77 9.61 12.10
N LEU A 139 -3.72 9.22 11.24
CA LEU A 139 -3.69 7.92 10.55
C LEU A 139 -2.55 7.83 9.54
N MET A 140 -2.19 8.96 8.91
CA MET A 140 -1.09 9.02 7.93
C MET A 140 0.29 9.16 8.59
N ALA A 141 0.35 9.64 9.83
CA ALA A 141 1.61 9.96 10.51
C ALA A 141 2.61 8.77 10.58
N PRO A 142 2.20 7.52 10.90
CA PRO A 142 3.13 6.39 10.92
C PRO A 142 3.75 6.09 9.55
N ALA A 143 2.96 6.17 8.47
CA ALA A 143 3.46 5.94 7.11
C ALA A 143 4.46 7.02 6.68
N ILE A 144 4.18 8.27 7.02
CA ILE A 144 5.07 9.41 6.75
C ILE A 144 6.39 9.25 7.51
N ASP A 145 6.33 8.93 8.80
CA ASP A 145 7.52 8.73 9.64
C ASP A 145 8.41 7.60 9.08
N ILE A 146 7.82 6.44 8.77
CA ILE A 146 8.55 5.31 8.20
C ILE A 146 9.16 5.67 6.84
N ALA A 147 8.42 6.37 5.99
CA ALA A 147 8.92 6.78 4.67
C ALA A 147 10.09 7.76 4.74
N GLU A 148 10.11 8.65 5.75
CA GLU A 148 11.16 9.65 5.95
C GLU A 148 12.41 9.05 6.62
N ARG A 149 12.26 8.38 7.76
CA ARG A 149 13.41 7.79 8.46
C ARG A 149 13.89 6.48 7.86
N GLY A 150 13.03 5.80 7.09
CA GLY A 150 13.31 4.52 6.46
C GLY A 150 13.02 3.31 7.33
N TYR A 151 13.06 2.15 6.70
CA TYR A 151 12.93 0.84 7.33
C TYR A 151 13.94 -0.15 6.74
N LEU A 152 14.26 -1.20 7.49
CA LEU A 152 15.15 -2.26 7.03
C LEU A 152 14.37 -3.27 6.20
N LEU A 153 14.85 -3.55 4.98
CA LEU A 153 14.13 -4.39 4.02
C LEU A 153 14.12 -5.86 4.47
N PRO A 154 12.95 -6.50 4.65
CA PRO A 154 12.88 -7.90 5.03
C PRO A 154 13.06 -8.84 3.81
N PRO A 155 13.45 -10.12 4.05
CA PRO A 155 13.82 -11.05 2.99
C PRO A 155 12.75 -11.29 1.92
N ILE A 156 11.49 -11.50 2.33
CA ILE A 156 10.38 -11.79 1.39
C ILE A 156 10.10 -10.58 0.49
N ILE A 157 10.12 -9.38 1.06
CA ILE A 157 9.89 -8.15 0.28
C ILE A 157 11.06 -7.92 -0.68
N GLN A 158 12.29 -8.15 -0.24
CA GLN A 158 13.48 -8.04 -1.08
C GLN A 158 13.38 -8.98 -2.30
N GLN A 159 13.02 -10.22 -2.10
CA GLN A 159 12.86 -11.19 -3.18
C GLN A 159 11.81 -10.74 -4.22
N LYS A 160 10.64 -10.31 -3.74
CA LYS A 160 9.55 -9.80 -4.60
C LYS A 160 9.93 -8.50 -5.31
N TRP A 161 10.78 -7.68 -4.71
CA TRP A 161 11.25 -6.43 -5.28
C TRP A 161 12.29 -6.65 -6.37
N ALA A 162 13.25 -7.55 -6.13
CA ALA A 162 14.32 -7.84 -7.06
C ALA A 162 13.82 -8.57 -8.33
N ALA A 163 12.84 -9.46 -8.19
CA ALA A 163 12.36 -10.30 -9.27
C ALA A 163 11.89 -9.55 -10.53
N PRO A 164 11.11 -8.45 -10.47
CA PRO A 164 10.63 -7.75 -11.66
C PRO A 164 11.54 -6.60 -12.12
N VAL A 165 12.74 -6.42 -11.58
CA VAL A 165 13.61 -5.27 -11.89
C VAL A 165 13.89 -5.17 -13.38
N ASP A 166 14.27 -6.28 -14.04
CA ASP A 166 14.60 -6.29 -15.47
C ASP A 166 13.40 -5.88 -16.34
N GLU A 167 12.18 -6.25 -15.92
CA GLU A 167 10.95 -5.88 -16.62
C GLU A 167 10.58 -4.41 -16.39
N LEU A 168 10.80 -3.89 -15.16
CA LEU A 168 10.25 -2.59 -14.74
C LEU A 168 11.24 -1.43 -14.82
N GLN A 169 12.55 -1.68 -14.82
CA GLN A 169 13.56 -0.61 -14.75
C GLN A 169 13.51 0.39 -15.90
N SER A 170 13.00 -0.01 -17.07
CA SER A 170 12.81 0.86 -18.22
C SER A 170 11.54 1.72 -18.16
N LEU A 171 10.62 1.43 -17.22
CA LEU A 171 9.40 2.22 -17.07
C LEU A 171 9.72 3.58 -16.44
N PRO A 172 9.09 4.68 -16.93
CA PRO A 172 9.36 6.02 -16.43
C PRO A 172 9.16 6.12 -14.91
N GLY A 173 10.17 6.62 -14.21
CA GLY A 173 10.15 6.85 -12.76
C GLY A 173 10.42 5.62 -11.89
N PHE A 174 10.37 4.40 -12.41
CA PHE A 174 10.58 3.20 -11.60
C PHE A 174 11.98 3.16 -10.98
N ALA A 175 13.01 3.27 -11.79
CA ALA A 175 14.40 3.24 -11.30
C ALA A 175 14.67 4.37 -10.29
N GLN A 176 14.17 5.57 -10.55
CA GLN A 176 14.32 6.71 -9.64
C GLN A 176 13.66 6.47 -8.27
N ALA A 177 12.48 5.84 -8.24
CA ALA A 177 11.72 5.64 -7.02
C ALA A 177 12.16 4.38 -6.24
N PHE A 178 12.50 3.30 -6.94
CA PHE A 178 12.63 1.98 -6.37
C PHE A 178 14.03 1.35 -6.48
N LEU A 179 14.96 1.97 -7.20
CA LEU A 179 16.34 1.48 -7.37
C LEU A 179 17.36 2.53 -6.90
N PRO A 180 17.43 2.88 -5.59
CA PRO A 180 18.21 4.02 -5.09
C PRO A 180 19.72 3.92 -5.35
N LYS A 181 20.24 2.71 -5.63
CA LYS A 181 21.64 2.45 -6.00
C LYS A 181 21.74 1.73 -7.35
N GLY A 182 20.78 1.98 -8.25
CA GLY A 182 20.68 1.29 -9.54
C GLY A 182 20.25 -0.18 -9.43
N ARG A 183 19.83 -0.64 -8.26
CA ARG A 183 19.36 -2.00 -7.99
C ARG A 183 18.30 -2.03 -6.89
N ALA A 184 17.58 -3.12 -6.77
CA ALA A 184 16.74 -3.38 -5.60
C ALA A 184 17.60 -3.33 -4.31
N PRO A 185 17.10 -2.76 -3.21
CA PRO A 185 17.80 -2.78 -1.93
C PRO A 185 18.04 -4.22 -1.44
N ASN A 186 19.14 -4.46 -0.74
CA ASN A 186 19.43 -5.77 -0.14
C ASN A 186 18.61 -5.99 1.14
N VAL A 187 18.52 -7.25 1.56
CA VAL A 187 17.96 -7.61 2.88
C VAL A 187 18.73 -6.88 3.98
N GLY A 188 18.01 -6.25 4.91
CA GLY A 188 18.59 -5.46 6.00
C GLY A 188 19.13 -4.10 5.57
N GLU A 189 19.03 -3.71 4.31
CA GLU A 189 19.40 -2.38 3.84
C GLU A 189 18.30 -1.38 4.20
N LEU A 190 18.69 -0.18 4.66
CA LEU A 190 17.78 0.90 4.95
C LEU A 190 17.22 1.48 3.65
N PHE A 191 15.90 1.45 3.50
CA PHE A 191 15.20 2.09 2.41
C PHE A 191 14.37 3.26 2.91
N GLN A 192 14.53 4.44 2.32
CA GLN A 192 13.75 5.65 2.56
C GLN A 192 12.93 5.98 1.32
N PHE A 193 11.68 6.38 1.52
CA PHE A 193 10.77 6.75 0.42
C PHE A 193 10.24 8.17 0.59
N LYS A 194 11.15 9.16 0.61
CA LYS A 194 10.83 10.57 0.86
C LYS A 194 9.79 11.17 -0.10
N ALA A 195 9.78 10.71 -1.35
CA ALA A 195 8.77 11.14 -2.32
C ALA A 195 7.35 10.70 -1.91
N ALA A 196 7.20 9.47 -1.39
CA ALA A 196 5.92 9.00 -0.87
C ALA A 196 5.49 9.76 0.39
N ALA A 197 6.43 10.07 1.29
CA ALA A 197 6.14 10.92 2.46
C ALA A 197 5.61 12.30 2.05
N LYS A 198 6.23 12.94 1.05
CA LYS A 198 5.74 14.22 0.48
C LYS A 198 4.33 14.07 -0.11
N ALA A 199 4.07 12.99 -0.83
CA ALA A 199 2.75 12.71 -1.40
C ALA A 199 1.68 12.50 -0.30
N LEU A 200 1.99 11.74 0.75
CA LEU A 200 1.09 11.53 1.89
C LEU A 200 0.78 12.84 2.62
N ARG A 201 1.77 13.69 2.88
CA ARG A 201 1.54 15.02 3.50
C ARG A 201 0.61 15.89 2.65
N ALA A 202 0.78 15.87 1.33
CA ALA A 202 -0.09 16.63 0.42
C ALA A 202 -1.54 16.12 0.41
N LYS A 203 -1.78 14.83 0.72
CA LYS A 203 -3.13 14.26 0.81
C LYS A 203 -3.86 14.69 2.09
N ILE A 204 -3.14 14.89 3.20
CA ILE A 204 -3.73 15.35 4.47
C ILE A 204 -4.42 16.73 4.28
N GLY A 205 -3.78 17.65 3.57
CA GLY A 205 -4.33 19.00 3.34
C GLY A 205 -5.43 19.07 2.27
N ARG A 206 -5.71 18.01 1.53
CA ARG A 206 -6.69 17.95 0.43
C ARG A 206 -7.82 16.95 0.67
N ALA A 207 -7.91 16.40 1.87
CA ALA A 207 -9.00 15.48 2.24
C ALA A 207 -10.39 16.16 2.28
N HIS A 208 -10.46 17.47 2.08
CA HIS A 208 -11.69 18.26 2.09
C HIS A 208 -11.97 18.98 0.75
N VAL A 209 -11.41 18.51 -0.37
CA VAL A 209 -11.68 19.09 -1.71
C VAL A 209 -12.22 18.02 -2.63
#